data_1d151b50502268fc60973abfae6674b1
#
_entry.id   1d151b50502268fc60973abfae6674b1
#
_cell.length_a   1.000
_cell.length_b   1.000
_cell.length_c   1.000
_cell.angle_alpha   90.00
_cell.angle_beta   90.00
_cell.angle_gamma   90.00
#
_symmetry.space_group_name_H-M   'P 1'
#
loop_
_entity.id
_entity.type
_entity.pdbx_description
1 polymer ?
#
loop_
_entity_poly.entity_id
_entity_poly.type
_entity_poly.pdbx_seq_one_letter_code
_entity_poly.pdbx_strand_id
1 'polypeptide(L)'
;RSLVSLVGTDSHTEKLGLYSGFNLVEYAAALEIPEGKLRFVDQWAYHNSIPNDAMAAIYTASDVLLAATMGEGFGLTVLEAAACETPAIVSDFTCQPELVTDDSYIVGGQPFWNSAQNAFWQVPNVGEIVDALEAAYARGRFRSAAQRRLALGYDADRVFAEHWRPALVRLTEHAREHAPSGRTKPTPTPADGPLLTI
;
A
#
# COMPACT_ATOMS: atom_id res chain seq x y z
N ARG A 1 -22.12 -1.29 13.68
CA ARG A 1 -20.80 -0.80 13.28
C ARG A 1 -20.77 -0.75 11.75
N SER A 2 -20.29 0.34 11.19
CA SER A 2 -20.23 0.52 9.75
C SER A 2 -18.90 0.00 9.23
N LEU A 3 -18.94 -0.82 8.17
CA LEU A 3 -17.74 -1.13 7.42
C LEU A 3 -17.33 0.13 6.66
N VAL A 4 -16.16 0.67 6.93
CA VAL A 4 -15.57 1.72 6.12
C VAL A 4 -14.65 1.04 5.13
N SER A 5 -15.01 1.02 3.87
CA SER A 5 -14.12 0.60 2.81
C SER A 5 -13.49 1.86 2.21
N LEU A 6 -12.21 2.03 2.42
CA LEU A 6 -11.40 2.94 1.64
C LEU A 6 -11.04 2.21 0.33
N VAL A 7 -11.88 2.38 -0.66
CA VAL A 7 -11.57 1.86 -1.98
C VAL A 7 -11.24 3.05 -2.86
N GLY A 8 -9.99 3.15 -3.24
CA GLY A 8 -9.58 4.08 -4.26
C GLY A 8 -10.17 3.73 -5.61
N THR A 9 -10.56 4.73 -6.35
CA THR A 9 -10.95 4.80 -7.74
C THR A 9 -12.33 4.25 -8.11
N ASP A 10 -13.33 5.08 -7.94
CA ASP A 10 -14.45 5.13 -8.84
C ASP A 10 -13.98 5.77 -10.16
N SER A 11 -13.78 4.98 -11.20
CA SER A 11 -13.53 5.56 -12.50
C SER A 11 -14.85 5.67 -13.26
N HIS A 12 -15.49 6.81 -13.21
CA HIS A 12 -16.44 7.24 -14.26
C HIS A 12 -15.73 7.43 -15.59
N THR A 13 -14.49 6.99 -15.73
CA THR A 13 -13.71 7.20 -16.92
C THR A 13 -14.03 6.14 -17.95
N GLU A 14 -14.43 6.66 -19.09
CA GLU A 14 -14.35 6.03 -20.39
C GLU A 14 -13.11 5.12 -20.48
N LYS A 15 -13.31 3.97 -21.11
CA LYS A 15 -12.33 2.93 -21.41
C LYS A 15 -10.91 3.45 -21.65
N LEU A 16 -10.14 3.54 -20.60
CA LEU A 16 -8.70 3.75 -20.68
C LEU A 16 -7.98 2.41 -20.49
N GLY A 17 -8.14 1.50 -21.45
CA GLY A 17 -7.34 0.30 -21.59
C GLY A 17 -7.32 -0.62 -20.34
N LEU A 18 -6.14 -1.11 -19.98
CA LEU A 18 -5.86 -2.06 -18.89
C LEU A 18 -6.19 -1.54 -17.47
N TYR A 19 -6.55 -0.28 -17.31
CA TYR A 19 -6.78 0.39 -16.02
C TYR A 19 -8.21 0.90 -15.84
N SER A 20 -9.18 0.29 -16.52
CA SER A 20 -10.60 0.60 -16.26
C SER A 20 -10.97 0.09 -14.85
N GLY A 21 -11.40 0.99 -13.98
CA GLY A 21 -11.91 0.65 -12.66
C GLY A 21 -13.37 0.18 -12.71
N PHE A 22 -13.88 -0.25 -11.57
CA PHE A 22 -15.29 -0.61 -11.40
C PHE A 22 -16.05 0.56 -10.77
N ASN A 23 -17.31 0.74 -11.15
CA ASN A 23 -18.22 1.61 -10.40
C ASN A 23 -18.62 0.89 -9.10
N LEU A 24 -17.94 1.25 -8.02
CA LEU A 24 -18.12 0.57 -6.73
C LEU A 24 -19.49 0.83 -6.11
N VAL A 25 -20.13 1.96 -6.40
CA VAL A 25 -21.47 2.30 -5.91
C VAL A 25 -22.50 1.37 -6.56
N GLU A 26 -22.45 1.24 -7.89
CA GLU A 26 -23.33 0.31 -8.62
C GLU A 26 -23.05 -1.14 -8.23
N TYR A 27 -21.78 -1.50 -8.04
CA TYR A 27 -21.42 -2.84 -7.62
C TYR A 27 -21.92 -3.17 -6.20
N ALA A 28 -21.82 -2.23 -5.27
CA ALA A 28 -22.37 -2.36 -3.93
C ALA A 28 -23.90 -2.52 -3.94
N ALA A 29 -24.60 -1.76 -4.80
CA ALA A 29 -26.04 -1.88 -4.99
C ALA A 29 -26.43 -3.26 -5.59
N ALA A 30 -25.66 -3.75 -6.56
CA ALA A 30 -25.87 -5.09 -7.15
C ALA A 30 -25.64 -6.23 -6.14
N LEU A 31 -24.80 -6.01 -5.13
CA LEU A 31 -24.58 -6.94 -4.02
C LEU A 31 -25.57 -6.72 -2.86
N GLU A 32 -26.58 -5.88 -3.03
CA GLU A 32 -27.60 -5.57 -2.01
C GLU A 32 -27.00 -5.12 -0.67
N ILE A 33 -25.83 -4.45 -0.69
CA ILE A 33 -25.20 -3.92 0.53
C ILE A 33 -26.02 -2.73 1.01
N PRO A 34 -26.55 -2.74 2.25
CA PRO A 34 -27.41 -1.68 2.74
C PRO A 34 -26.72 -0.31 2.72
N GLU A 35 -27.47 0.73 2.35
CA GLU A 35 -27.00 2.11 2.37
C GLU A 35 -26.44 2.49 3.75
N GLY A 36 -25.34 3.21 3.76
CA GLY A 36 -24.64 3.60 4.99
C GLY A 36 -23.72 2.55 5.62
N LYS A 37 -23.67 1.32 5.06
CA LYS A 37 -22.68 0.30 5.46
C LYS A 37 -21.33 0.50 4.77
N LEU A 38 -21.32 1.12 3.60
CA LEU A 38 -20.12 1.51 2.87
C LEU A 38 -19.97 3.03 2.87
N ARG A 39 -18.74 3.48 2.93
CA ARG A 39 -18.37 4.88 2.76
C ARG A 39 -17.24 4.95 1.75
N PHE A 40 -17.40 5.80 0.77
CA PHE A 40 -16.39 6.06 -0.25
C PHE A 40 -15.75 7.41 0.03
N VAL A 41 -14.48 7.52 -0.26
CA VAL A 41 -13.79 8.81 -0.25
C VAL A 41 -14.22 9.57 -1.50
N ASP A 42 -14.46 10.86 -1.35
CA ASP A 42 -14.70 11.74 -2.50
C ASP A 42 -13.52 11.68 -3.48
N GLN A 43 -13.82 11.45 -4.76
CA GLN A 43 -12.80 11.23 -5.80
C GLN A 43 -11.90 12.45 -5.97
N TRP A 44 -12.48 13.66 -5.88
CA TRP A 44 -11.72 14.89 -6.01
C TRP A 44 -10.75 15.06 -4.83
N ALA A 45 -11.22 14.79 -3.62
CA ALA A 45 -10.37 14.81 -2.42
C ALA A 45 -9.24 13.78 -2.52
N TYR A 46 -9.53 12.57 -3.03
CA TYR A 46 -8.53 11.52 -3.24
C TYR A 46 -7.45 11.95 -4.23
N HIS A 47 -7.83 12.49 -5.39
CA HIS A 47 -6.89 12.93 -6.43
C HIS A 47 -6.05 14.16 -6.02
N ASN A 48 -6.57 15.00 -5.12
CA ASN A 48 -5.85 16.16 -4.60
C ASN A 48 -5.03 15.86 -3.33
N SER A 49 -4.84 14.59 -3.02
CA SER A 49 -4.16 14.08 -1.83
C SER A 49 -4.94 14.29 -0.53
N ILE A 50 -5.15 13.20 0.19
CA ILE A 50 -5.68 13.25 1.55
C ILE A 50 -4.51 13.62 2.47
N PRO A 51 -4.62 14.65 3.30
CA PRO A 51 -3.57 15.01 4.25
C PRO A 51 -3.18 13.85 5.16
N ASN A 52 -1.90 13.76 5.53
CA ASN A 52 -1.38 12.65 6.33
C ASN A 52 -2.09 12.49 7.69
N ASP A 53 -2.47 13.59 8.33
CA ASP A 53 -3.23 13.60 9.59
C ASP A 53 -4.64 13.04 9.41
N ALA A 54 -5.29 13.35 8.29
CA ALA A 54 -6.59 12.78 7.94
C ALA A 54 -6.47 11.26 7.63
N MET A 55 -5.43 10.84 6.91
CA MET A 55 -5.15 9.41 6.71
C MET A 55 -4.89 8.68 8.03
N ALA A 56 -4.07 9.25 8.90
CA ALA A 56 -3.82 8.70 10.24
C ALA A 56 -5.12 8.61 11.07
N ALA A 57 -6.01 9.61 10.98
CA ALA A 57 -7.30 9.59 11.65
C ALA A 57 -8.20 8.45 11.12
N ILE A 58 -8.19 8.19 9.80
CA ILE A 58 -8.94 7.09 9.18
C ILE A 58 -8.44 5.74 9.70
N TYR A 59 -7.13 5.49 9.65
CA TYR A 59 -6.55 4.26 10.18
C TYR A 59 -6.84 4.11 11.68
N THR A 60 -6.66 5.19 12.44
CA THR A 60 -6.95 5.16 13.89
C THR A 60 -8.44 4.95 14.18
N ALA A 61 -9.35 5.39 13.33
CA ALA A 61 -10.79 5.16 13.49
C ALA A 61 -11.21 3.72 13.12
N SER A 62 -10.41 3.02 12.32
CA SER A 62 -10.70 1.67 11.85
C SER A 62 -10.37 0.62 12.91
N ASP A 63 -11.14 -0.47 12.97
CA ASP A 63 -10.88 -1.62 13.84
C ASP A 63 -9.88 -2.59 13.19
N VAL A 64 -9.88 -2.68 11.86
CA VAL A 64 -8.97 -3.51 11.06
C VAL A 64 -8.84 -2.94 9.65
N LEU A 65 -7.66 -3.04 9.04
CA LEU A 65 -7.44 -2.78 7.63
C LEU A 65 -7.64 -4.08 6.84
N LEU A 66 -8.50 -4.08 5.82
CA LEU A 66 -8.56 -5.18 4.84
C LEU A 66 -7.67 -4.82 3.64
N ALA A 67 -6.55 -5.51 3.52
CA ALA A 67 -5.55 -5.35 2.47
C ALA A 67 -5.16 -6.68 1.81
N ALA A 68 -6.11 -7.63 1.73
CA ALA A 68 -5.90 -8.91 1.05
C ALA A 68 -5.86 -8.69 -0.47
N THR A 69 -4.70 -8.29 -0.99
CA THR A 69 -4.48 -7.99 -2.41
C THR A 69 -3.94 -9.20 -3.16
N MET A 70 -4.02 -9.17 -4.49
CA MET A 70 -3.47 -10.23 -5.35
C MET A 70 -1.94 -10.21 -5.43
N GLY A 71 -1.31 -9.14 -4.98
CA GLY A 71 0.13 -8.93 -4.93
C GLY A 71 0.45 -7.47 -4.68
N GLU A 72 1.53 -7.24 -3.96
CA GLU A 72 2.02 -5.91 -3.59
C GLU A 72 3.51 -5.80 -3.87
N GLY A 73 3.95 -4.62 -4.27
CA GLY A 73 5.38 -4.33 -4.36
C GLY A 73 6.01 -4.10 -2.98
N PHE A 74 5.32 -3.37 -2.11
CA PHE A 74 5.78 -3.08 -0.77
C PHE A 74 4.66 -3.08 0.29
N GLY A 75 3.47 -2.53 0.00
CA GLY A 75 2.34 -2.51 0.93
C GLY A 75 2.36 -1.33 1.91
N LEU A 76 2.53 -0.12 1.41
CA LEU A 76 2.58 1.10 2.24
C LEU A 76 1.35 1.25 3.14
N THR A 77 0.17 0.94 2.65
CA THR A 77 -1.08 1.03 3.42
C THR A 77 -1.08 0.15 4.66
N VAL A 78 -0.42 -1.02 4.59
CA VAL A 78 -0.27 -1.94 5.73
C VAL A 78 0.63 -1.31 6.80
N LEU A 79 1.76 -0.70 6.39
CA LEU A 79 2.65 -0.01 7.31
C LEU A 79 2.02 1.26 7.92
N GLU A 80 1.25 2.00 7.13
CA GLU A 80 0.53 3.18 7.63
C GLU A 80 -0.50 2.80 8.69
N ALA A 81 -1.28 1.73 8.45
CA ALA A 81 -2.20 1.17 9.44
C ALA A 81 -1.45 0.67 10.69
N ALA A 82 -0.33 -0.03 10.48
CA ALA A 82 0.54 -0.51 11.55
C ALA A 82 1.09 0.64 12.41
N ALA A 83 1.51 1.74 11.79
CA ALA A 83 1.97 2.95 12.50
C ALA A 83 0.86 3.56 13.37
N CYS A 84 -0.41 3.38 12.99
CA CYS A 84 -1.60 3.79 13.74
C CYS A 84 -2.10 2.70 14.71
N GLU A 85 -1.33 1.64 14.96
CA GLU A 85 -1.68 0.50 15.82
C GLU A 85 -2.90 -0.29 15.33
N THR A 86 -3.28 -0.13 14.07
CA THR A 86 -4.43 -0.82 13.47
C THR A 86 -3.97 -2.12 12.85
N PRO A 87 -4.48 -3.28 13.29
CA PRO A 87 -4.16 -4.57 12.70
C PRO A 87 -4.70 -4.68 11.27
N ALA A 88 -4.14 -5.60 10.50
CA ALA A 88 -4.52 -5.79 9.12
C ALA A 88 -4.93 -7.25 8.83
N ILE A 89 -5.72 -7.42 7.77
CA ILE A 89 -5.95 -8.70 7.10
C ILE A 89 -5.21 -8.60 5.78
N VAL A 90 -4.21 -9.46 5.57
CA VAL A 90 -3.30 -9.41 4.42
C VAL A 90 -3.23 -10.76 3.72
N SER A 91 -2.84 -10.79 2.45
CA SER A 91 -2.58 -12.05 1.74
C SER A 91 -1.29 -12.69 2.21
N ASP A 92 -1.25 -14.03 2.27
CA ASP A 92 -0.01 -14.82 2.40
C ASP A 92 0.74 -14.84 1.06
N PHE A 93 1.09 -13.65 0.59
CA PHE A 93 1.72 -13.50 -0.71
C PHE A 93 2.56 -12.22 -0.79
N THR A 94 3.65 -12.28 -1.57
CA THR A 94 4.64 -11.21 -1.76
C THR A 94 5.19 -10.68 -0.42
N CYS A 95 5.28 -9.37 -0.25
CA CYS A 95 5.84 -8.73 0.94
C CYS A 95 4.88 -8.62 2.14
N GLN A 96 3.59 -8.88 1.96
CA GLN A 96 2.59 -8.57 2.97
C GLN A 96 2.79 -9.31 4.32
N PRO A 97 3.16 -10.61 4.35
CA PRO A 97 3.41 -11.30 5.62
C PRO A 97 4.56 -10.69 6.44
N GLU A 98 5.53 -10.03 5.78
CA GLU A 98 6.67 -9.38 6.45
C GLU A 98 6.27 -8.07 7.17
N LEU A 99 5.11 -7.49 6.82
CA LEU A 99 4.64 -6.20 7.31
C LEU A 99 3.66 -6.31 8.47
N VAL A 100 3.38 -7.52 8.93
CA VAL A 100 2.42 -7.78 9.99
C VAL A 100 3.00 -8.60 11.12
N THR A 101 2.34 -8.56 12.28
CA THR A 101 2.65 -9.37 13.45
C THR A 101 1.49 -10.32 13.74
N ASP A 102 1.63 -11.19 14.74
CA ASP A 102 0.58 -12.12 15.18
C ASP A 102 -0.74 -11.45 15.61
N ASP A 103 -0.73 -10.12 15.75
CA ASP A 103 -1.93 -9.34 16.04
C ASP A 103 -2.81 -9.09 14.81
N SER A 104 -2.31 -9.41 13.63
CA SER A 104 -3.00 -9.30 12.32
C SER A 104 -3.43 -10.68 11.82
N TYR A 105 -4.04 -10.71 10.65
CA TYR A 105 -4.55 -11.94 10.03
C TYR A 105 -3.90 -12.12 8.66
N ILE A 106 -3.43 -13.34 8.40
CA ILE A 106 -2.86 -13.71 7.11
C ILE A 106 -3.82 -14.70 6.46
N VAL A 107 -4.24 -14.42 5.23
CA VAL A 107 -5.15 -15.26 4.46
C VAL A 107 -4.44 -15.87 3.26
N GLY A 108 -4.63 -17.15 3.06
CA GLY A 108 -4.11 -17.87 1.92
C GLY A 108 -4.82 -17.50 0.62
N GLY A 109 -4.45 -18.18 -0.46
CA GLY A 109 -5.09 -17.97 -1.75
C GLY A 109 -4.55 -18.90 -2.81
N GLN A 110 -5.07 -18.75 -4.03
CA GLN A 110 -4.67 -19.55 -5.17
C GLN A 110 -3.76 -18.75 -6.09
N PRO A 111 -2.51 -19.19 -6.31
CA PRO A 111 -1.63 -18.52 -7.26
C PRO A 111 -2.09 -18.77 -8.70
N PHE A 112 -1.92 -17.78 -9.55
CA PHE A 112 -2.10 -17.88 -10.99
C PHE A 112 -1.05 -17.04 -11.72
N TRP A 113 -0.75 -17.44 -12.96
CA TRP A 113 0.19 -16.70 -13.80
C TRP A 113 -0.50 -15.53 -14.49
N ASN A 114 -0.05 -14.32 -14.21
CA ASN A 114 -0.46 -13.11 -14.93
C ASN A 114 0.47 -12.86 -16.11
N SER A 115 0.00 -13.15 -17.32
CA SER A 115 0.79 -13.01 -18.54
C SER A 115 1.10 -11.55 -18.92
N ALA A 116 0.29 -10.59 -18.47
CA ALA A 116 0.53 -9.18 -18.76
C ALA A 116 1.73 -8.62 -17.98
N GLN A 117 2.01 -9.17 -16.80
CA GLN A 117 3.13 -8.77 -15.96
C GLN A 117 4.26 -9.81 -15.88
N ASN A 118 4.08 -10.98 -16.53
CA ASN A 118 5.01 -12.10 -16.45
C ASN A 118 5.39 -12.47 -15.00
N ALA A 119 4.40 -12.53 -14.13
CA ALA A 119 4.58 -12.81 -12.71
C ALA A 119 3.44 -13.66 -12.16
N PHE A 120 3.69 -14.38 -11.08
CA PHE A 120 2.61 -14.99 -10.32
C PHE A 120 1.86 -13.93 -9.51
N TRP A 121 0.55 -14.06 -9.51
CA TRP A 121 -0.39 -13.37 -8.65
C TRP A 121 -1.14 -14.38 -7.82
N GLN A 122 -1.79 -13.96 -6.74
CA GLN A 122 -2.61 -14.83 -5.91
C GLN A 122 -4.01 -14.25 -5.77
N VAL A 123 -5.04 -15.05 -6.06
CA VAL A 123 -6.42 -14.70 -5.69
C VAL A 123 -6.61 -15.07 -4.21
N PRO A 124 -6.84 -14.10 -3.32
CA PRO A 124 -7.04 -14.39 -1.90
C PRO A 124 -8.28 -15.26 -1.67
N ASN A 125 -8.21 -16.13 -0.67
CA ASN A 125 -9.35 -16.98 -0.29
C ASN A 125 -10.43 -16.15 0.41
N VAL A 126 -11.56 -15.98 -0.25
CA VAL A 126 -12.68 -15.19 0.26
C VAL A 126 -13.24 -15.76 1.58
N GLY A 127 -13.28 -17.08 1.73
CA GLY A 127 -13.72 -17.74 2.98
C GLY A 127 -12.82 -17.34 4.16
N GLU A 128 -11.51 -17.41 3.97
CA GLU A 128 -10.54 -17.00 5.00
C GLU A 128 -10.60 -15.49 5.31
N ILE A 129 -10.90 -14.64 4.30
CA ILE A 129 -11.15 -13.21 4.53
C ILE A 129 -12.37 -13.02 5.43
N VAL A 130 -13.47 -13.76 5.18
CA VAL A 130 -14.68 -13.71 6.02
C VAL A 130 -14.35 -14.15 7.44
N ASP A 131 -13.67 -15.27 7.61
CA ASP A 131 -13.29 -15.79 8.93
C ASP A 131 -12.39 -14.79 9.69
N ALA A 132 -11.45 -14.14 9.02
CA ALA A 132 -10.59 -13.11 9.59
C ALA A 132 -11.38 -11.85 10.00
N LEU A 133 -12.36 -11.43 9.19
CA LEU A 133 -13.25 -10.31 9.52
C LEU A 133 -14.14 -10.65 10.73
N GLU A 134 -14.69 -11.85 10.81
CA GLU A 134 -15.48 -12.30 11.96
C GLU A 134 -14.62 -12.38 13.24
N ALA A 135 -13.39 -12.88 13.13
CA ALA A 135 -12.46 -12.92 14.25
C ALA A 135 -12.08 -11.50 14.72
N ALA A 136 -11.82 -10.57 13.80
CA ALA A 136 -11.55 -9.18 14.12
C ALA A 136 -12.77 -8.51 14.77
N TYR A 137 -13.97 -8.81 14.28
CA TYR A 137 -15.23 -8.31 14.85
C TYR A 137 -15.46 -8.85 16.26
N ALA A 138 -15.25 -10.13 16.48
CA ALA A 138 -15.38 -10.78 17.81
C ALA A 138 -14.38 -10.23 18.81
N ARG A 139 -13.14 -9.96 18.38
CA ARG A 139 -12.10 -9.33 19.20
C ARG A 139 -12.49 -7.89 19.60
N GLY A 140 -13.25 -7.21 18.75
CA GLY A 140 -13.65 -5.82 18.94
C GLY A 140 -12.51 -4.85 18.70
N ARG A 141 -12.63 -3.62 19.22
CA ARG A 141 -11.60 -2.60 19.02
C ARG A 141 -10.32 -2.99 19.75
N PHE A 142 -9.28 -3.18 18.99
CA PHE A 142 -7.97 -3.58 19.47
C PHE A 142 -6.88 -2.67 18.86
N ARG A 143 -5.85 -2.37 19.65
CA ARG A 143 -4.70 -1.60 19.20
C ARG A 143 -3.43 -2.41 19.43
N SER A 144 -2.65 -2.55 18.36
CA SER A 144 -1.44 -3.36 18.40
C SER A 144 -0.19 -2.50 18.54
N ALA A 145 0.34 -2.44 19.75
CA ALA A 145 1.66 -1.84 19.97
C ALA A 145 2.79 -2.63 19.25
N ALA A 146 2.58 -3.92 18.99
CA ALA A 146 3.53 -4.73 18.23
C ALA A 146 3.59 -4.29 16.76
N GLN A 147 2.44 -4.07 16.13
CA GLN A 147 2.36 -3.53 14.78
C GLN A 147 3.06 -2.17 14.67
N ARG A 148 2.82 -1.28 15.63
CA ARG A 148 3.48 0.02 15.64
C ARG A 148 5.01 -0.11 15.78
N ARG A 149 5.51 -0.99 16.64
CA ARG A 149 6.95 -1.23 16.75
C ARG A 149 7.55 -1.73 15.44
N LEU A 150 6.86 -2.63 14.74
CA LEU A 150 7.27 -3.10 13.42
C LEU A 150 7.33 -1.92 12.44
N ALA A 151 6.28 -1.11 12.34
CA ALA A 151 6.22 0.05 11.44
C ALA A 151 7.33 1.07 11.72
N LEU A 152 7.69 1.32 12.98
CA LEU A 152 8.80 2.20 13.36
C LEU A 152 10.17 1.66 12.89
N GLY A 153 10.28 0.37 12.59
CA GLY A 153 11.47 -0.21 11.94
C GLY A 153 11.67 0.28 10.50
N TYR A 154 10.61 0.74 9.86
CA TYR A 154 10.59 1.28 8.50
C TYR A 154 10.61 2.82 8.45
N ASP A 155 10.90 3.48 9.57
CA ASP A 155 11.06 4.94 9.58
C ASP A 155 12.09 5.39 8.54
N ALA A 156 11.71 6.38 7.72
CA ALA A 156 12.49 6.77 6.55
C ALA A 156 13.89 7.28 6.90
N ASP A 157 14.01 8.06 7.97
CA ASP A 157 15.31 8.61 8.41
C ASP A 157 16.21 7.50 8.93
N ARG A 158 15.64 6.57 9.69
CA ARG A 158 16.35 5.40 10.18
C ARG A 158 16.81 4.49 9.02
N VAL A 159 15.93 4.13 8.12
CA VAL A 159 16.26 3.30 6.94
C VAL A 159 17.31 3.97 6.08
N PHE A 160 17.22 5.30 5.89
CA PHE A 160 18.24 6.04 5.17
C PHE A 160 19.58 5.99 5.87
N ALA A 161 19.62 6.26 7.17
CA ALA A 161 20.86 6.30 7.94
C ALA A 161 21.55 4.93 8.05
N GLU A 162 20.78 3.88 8.32
CA GLU A 162 21.31 2.54 8.60
C GLU A 162 21.60 1.74 7.32
N HIS A 163 20.85 1.94 6.22
CA HIS A 163 20.93 1.12 5.02
C HIS A 163 21.32 1.89 3.77
N TRP A 164 20.59 2.97 3.42
CA TRP A 164 20.84 3.66 2.15
C TRP A 164 22.15 4.42 2.13
N ARG A 165 22.45 5.20 3.15
CA ARG A 165 23.70 5.99 3.20
C ARG A 165 24.94 5.11 3.06
N PRO A 166 25.12 4.01 3.83
CA PRO A 166 26.28 3.12 3.67
C PRO A 166 26.32 2.45 2.29
N ALA A 167 25.16 2.06 1.74
CA ALA A 167 25.09 1.44 0.42
C ALA A 167 25.51 2.43 -0.68
N LEU A 168 25.03 3.67 -0.62
CA LEU A 168 25.37 4.72 -1.59
C LEU A 168 26.87 5.07 -1.54
N VAL A 169 27.45 5.10 -0.35
CA VAL A 169 28.92 5.32 -0.20
C VAL A 169 29.68 4.20 -0.90
N ARG A 170 29.40 2.94 -0.59
CA ARG A 170 30.04 1.78 -1.23
C ARG A 170 29.87 1.77 -2.75
N LEU A 171 28.68 2.06 -3.25
CA LEU A 171 28.40 2.12 -4.69
C LEU A 171 29.19 3.24 -5.37
N THR A 172 29.34 4.39 -4.70
CA THR A 172 30.11 5.52 -5.21
C THR A 172 31.60 5.20 -5.28
N GLU A 173 32.14 4.54 -4.26
CA GLU A 173 33.54 4.07 -4.23
C GLU A 173 33.77 3.05 -5.34
N HIS A 174 32.93 2.03 -5.43
CA HIS A 174 33.00 1.01 -6.48
C HIS A 174 32.92 1.62 -7.89
N ALA A 175 32.02 2.58 -8.11
CA ALA A 175 31.91 3.26 -9.39
C ALA A 175 33.16 4.10 -9.74
N ARG A 176 33.84 4.69 -8.74
CA ARG A 176 35.10 5.43 -8.96
C ARG A 176 36.26 4.50 -9.30
N GLU A 177 36.36 3.36 -8.62
CA GLU A 177 37.39 2.36 -8.85
C GLU A 177 37.28 1.69 -10.23
N HIS A 178 36.05 1.50 -10.73
CA HIS A 178 35.74 0.82 -11.98
C HIS A 178 35.34 1.76 -13.12
N ALA A 179 35.50 3.08 -12.92
CA ALA A 179 35.25 4.05 -13.98
C ALA A 179 36.20 3.78 -15.17
N PRO A 180 35.69 3.64 -16.41
CA PRO A 180 36.56 3.49 -17.58
C PRO A 180 37.47 4.70 -17.68
N SER A 181 38.78 4.46 -17.75
CA SER A 181 39.78 5.49 -18.00
C SER A 181 39.45 6.12 -19.35
N GLY A 182 38.93 7.36 -19.36
CA GLY A 182 38.61 8.08 -20.58
C GLY A 182 37.24 8.74 -20.69
N ARG A 183 36.37 8.64 -19.71
CA ARG A 183 35.19 9.50 -19.67
C ARG A 183 35.60 10.91 -19.24
N THR A 184 35.73 11.78 -20.22
CA THR A 184 35.70 13.25 -19.95
C THR A 184 34.38 13.54 -19.25
N LYS A 185 34.43 14.26 -18.12
CA LYS A 185 33.21 14.77 -17.46
C LYS A 185 32.35 15.41 -18.53
N PRO A 186 31.06 15.06 -18.62
CA PRO A 186 30.16 15.82 -19.49
C PRO A 186 30.29 17.29 -19.09
N THR A 187 30.65 18.13 -20.05
CA THR A 187 30.63 19.57 -19.85
C THR A 187 29.23 19.95 -19.39
N PRO A 188 29.03 20.64 -18.27
CA PRO A 188 27.71 21.08 -17.87
C PRO A 188 27.15 21.91 -19.02
N THR A 189 26.07 21.46 -19.64
CA THR A 189 25.31 22.28 -20.58
C THR A 189 24.82 23.49 -19.77
N PRO A 190 25.08 24.73 -20.22
CA PRO A 190 24.53 25.89 -19.54
C PRO A 190 23.03 25.74 -19.42
N ALA A 191 22.48 25.88 -18.23
CA ALA A 191 21.07 25.87 -18.00
C ALA A 191 20.47 27.20 -18.49
N ASP A 192 20.36 27.37 -19.80
CA ASP A 192 19.64 28.46 -20.42
C ASP A 192 18.24 27.98 -20.78
N GLY A 193 17.35 27.99 -19.83
CA GLY A 193 15.93 27.79 -20.00
C GLY A 193 15.21 27.94 -18.68
N PRO A 194 14.01 28.53 -18.65
CA PRO A 194 13.25 28.64 -17.41
C PRO A 194 12.89 27.24 -16.91
N LEU A 195 13.22 26.97 -15.65
CA LEU A 195 12.73 25.81 -14.94
C LEU A 195 11.20 25.88 -14.97
N LEU A 196 10.57 24.97 -15.71
CA LEU A 196 9.13 24.74 -15.60
C LEU A 196 8.85 24.27 -14.18
N THR A 197 8.35 25.18 -13.36
CA THR A 197 7.74 24.85 -12.08
C THR A 197 6.36 24.28 -12.40
N ILE A 198 6.15 22.99 -12.15
CA ILE A 198 4.83 22.34 -12.15
C ILE A 198 4.26 22.42 -10.74
#